data_3a50a1fc293543f44c7367503bc3ca81
#
_entry.id   3a50a1fc293543f44c7367503bc3ca81
#
_cell.length_a   1.000
_cell.length_b   1.000
_cell.length_c   1.000
_cell.angle_alpha   90.00
_cell.angle_beta   90.00
_cell.angle_gamma   90.00
#
_symmetry.space_group_name_H-M   'P 1'
#
loop_
_entity.id
_entity.type
_entity.pdbx_description
1 polymer ?
#
loop_
_entity_poly.entity_id
_entity_poly.type
_entity_poly.pdbx_seq_one_letter_code
_entity_poly.pdbx_strand_id
1 'polypeptide(L)'
;TCALPILTGVSYENYDLLRTDMIRCKNVKDFNIYNPSYGSLGKCTTVSASDSDQTIKQESYSAYAQDALYLTDKWIAVAGLRYQYYTQYAGKGRPFNVNTDSRDDQWTPKLGLVYKLTPAVSLFANYSQTFMPQSSIASYIGDLPPETSNAYEIGAKFDLFDGITANIALFDIHKRNVLYTESIGDETVAKTAGRVRSQGVEVDLAGSLTENTNIIASYGYTDAKVLEDPDYAGKPLPNVPRHTGSLFLTYDIHNAFAGNTLTIGGGGHGVSRRSATNGADYYLPGYFVADAFAAYKMKLQYPLTLQVNVKNLFDKTYYTSSIATNNLGNQIGDPREVQFTVKMEF
;
A
#
# COMPACT_ATOMS: atom_id res chain seq x y z
N THR A 1 -5.25 40.65 -2.05
CA THR A 1 -5.13 39.82 -0.84
C THR A 1 -4.94 38.38 -1.29
N CYS A 2 -3.66 37.91 -1.30
CA CYS A 2 -3.40 36.48 -1.45
C CYS A 2 -3.96 35.78 -0.20
N ALA A 3 -5.08 35.11 -0.34
CA ALA A 3 -5.51 34.18 0.69
C ALA A 3 -4.48 33.03 0.68
N LEU A 4 -3.64 32.98 1.68
CA LEU A 4 -2.73 31.85 1.92
C LEU A 4 -3.60 30.66 2.29
N PRO A 5 -3.54 29.53 1.58
CA PRO A 5 -4.34 28.35 1.90
C PRO A 5 -3.76 27.65 3.12
N ILE A 6 -4.05 28.20 4.31
CA ILE A 6 -3.65 27.60 5.59
C ILE A 6 -4.62 26.45 5.89
N LEU A 7 -4.07 25.27 6.08
CA LEU A 7 -4.81 24.08 6.52
C LEU A 7 -4.42 23.75 7.95
N THR A 8 -5.39 23.71 8.85
CA THR A 8 -5.19 23.31 10.25
C THR A 8 -6.20 22.24 10.64
N GLY A 9 -5.85 21.41 11.59
CA GLY A 9 -6.80 20.43 12.12
C GLY A 9 -6.29 19.73 13.36
N VAL A 10 -7.23 19.02 13.99
CA VAL A 10 -6.98 18.15 15.13
C VAL A 10 -7.57 16.78 14.82
N SER A 11 -6.98 15.70 15.34
CA SER A 11 -7.56 14.38 15.24
C SER A 11 -7.42 13.62 16.55
N TYR A 12 -8.39 12.76 16.80
CA TYR A 12 -8.38 11.72 17.81
C TYR A 12 -8.60 10.37 17.13
N GLU A 13 -7.76 9.42 17.46
CA GLU A 13 -7.84 8.06 16.95
C GLU A 13 -7.79 7.08 18.13
N ASN A 14 -8.68 6.10 18.12
CA ASN A 14 -8.71 5.01 19.08
C ASN A 14 -8.72 3.68 18.32
N TYR A 15 -7.75 2.85 18.66
CA TYR A 15 -7.62 1.51 18.13
C TYR A 15 -7.69 0.50 19.29
N ASP A 16 -8.64 -0.42 19.23
CA ASP A 16 -8.81 -1.50 20.21
C ASP A 16 -8.93 -2.83 19.47
N LEU A 17 -7.90 -3.65 19.58
CA LEU A 17 -7.86 -4.99 19.02
C LEU A 17 -7.92 -6.02 20.15
N LEU A 18 -8.94 -6.83 20.13
CA LEU A 18 -9.04 -8.02 20.95
C LEU A 18 -9.03 -9.27 20.06
N ARG A 19 -8.08 -10.15 20.27
CA ARG A 19 -8.03 -11.47 19.66
C ARG A 19 -8.18 -12.51 20.74
N THR A 20 -9.20 -13.34 20.66
CA THR A 20 -9.50 -14.39 21.64
C THR A 20 -9.69 -15.74 20.96
N ASP A 21 -9.54 -16.80 21.75
CA ASP A 21 -9.94 -18.19 21.48
C ASP A 21 -9.76 -18.69 20.04
N MET A 22 -8.52 -19.03 19.68
CA MET A 22 -8.28 -19.82 18.47
C MET A 22 -8.58 -21.29 18.74
N ILE A 23 -9.41 -21.88 17.89
CA ILE A 23 -9.66 -23.33 17.90
C ILE A 23 -8.62 -23.97 16.96
N ARG A 24 -7.84 -24.91 17.49
CA ARG A 24 -6.94 -25.76 16.68
C ARG A 24 -7.41 -27.21 16.80
N CYS A 25 -7.51 -27.87 15.65
CA CYS A 25 -7.78 -29.30 15.59
C CYS A 25 -6.44 -30.04 15.54
N LYS A 26 -6.10 -30.80 16.59
CA LYS A 26 -4.91 -31.65 16.61
C LYS A 26 -5.16 -32.92 15.81
N ASN A 27 -4.16 -33.38 15.08
CA ASN A 27 -4.12 -34.66 14.37
C ASN A 27 -5.07 -34.78 13.18
N VAL A 28 -5.18 -33.75 12.35
CA VAL A 28 -5.59 -33.94 10.97
C VAL A 28 -4.42 -34.62 10.26
N LYS A 29 -4.31 -35.95 10.41
CA LYS A 29 -3.40 -36.75 9.61
C LYS A 29 -4.10 -37.08 8.29
N ASP A 30 -3.36 -36.99 7.20
CA ASP A 30 -3.76 -37.50 5.88
C ASP A 30 -4.96 -36.79 5.24
N PHE A 31 -5.03 -35.46 5.35
CA PHE A 31 -5.99 -34.70 4.56
C PHE A 31 -5.55 -34.70 3.08
N ASN A 32 -6.31 -35.41 2.24
CA ASN A 32 -6.05 -35.47 0.81
C ASN A 32 -6.72 -34.26 0.13
N ILE A 33 -5.91 -33.32 -0.37
CA ILE A 33 -6.40 -32.12 -1.06
C ILE A 33 -7.07 -32.43 -2.41
N TYR A 34 -6.76 -33.59 -3.03
CA TYR A 34 -7.35 -33.99 -4.30
C TYR A 34 -8.65 -34.81 -4.14
N ASN A 35 -8.90 -35.33 -2.94
CA ASN A 35 -10.14 -36.02 -2.58
C ASN A 35 -10.48 -35.70 -1.12
N PRO A 36 -10.94 -34.47 -0.84
CA PRO A 36 -11.14 -33.99 0.52
C PRO A 36 -12.33 -34.69 1.20
N SER A 37 -12.08 -35.24 2.39
CA SER A 37 -13.14 -35.74 3.29
C SER A 37 -13.33 -34.72 4.43
N TYR A 38 -14.43 -34.01 4.38
CA TYR A 38 -14.77 -33.01 5.42
C TYR A 38 -15.50 -33.72 6.60
N GLY A 39 -15.25 -33.22 7.81
CA GLY A 39 -15.93 -33.75 9.03
C GLY A 39 -15.16 -34.80 9.83
N SER A 40 -14.02 -35.26 9.35
CA SER A 40 -13.09 -36.15 10.09
C SER A 40 -12.02 -35.39 10.90
N LEU A 41 -12.29 -34.13 11.23
CA LEU A 41 -11.42 -33.37 12.10
C LEU A 41 -11.37 -34.02 13.46
N GLY A 42 -10.19 -34.42 13.93
CA GLY A 42 -10.00 -34.97 15.28
C GLY A 42 -10.47 -33.99 16.36
N LYS A 43 -10.29 -34.31 17.63
CA LYS A 43 -10.66 -33.41 18.72
C LYS A 43 -10.09 -32.03 18.50
N CYS A 44 -10.96 -31.07 18.24
CA CYS A 44 -10.63 -29.66 18.21
C CYS A 44 -10.64 -29.11 19.64
N THR A 45 -9.56 -28.45 20.03
CA THR A 45 -9.44 -27.82 21.35
C THR A 45 -9.09 -26.34 21.16
N THR A 46 -9.54 -25.51 22.10
CA THR A 46 -9.04 -24.13 22.15
C THR A 46 -7.55 -24.13 22.39
N VAL A 47 -6.85 -23.23 21.70
CA VAL A 47 -5.46 -22.94 22.00
C VAL A 47 -5.37 -22.33 23.39
N SER A 48 -4.29 -22.59 24.11
CA SER A 48 -4.04 -21.97 25.42
C SER A 48 -4.28 -20.45 25.35
N ALA A 49 -4.98 -19.91 26.33
CA ALA A 49 -5.22 -18.47 26.46
C ALA A 49 -3.90 -17.64 26.47
N SER A 50 -2.81 -18.23 26.98
CA SER A 50 -1.48 -17.59 26.92
C SER A 50 -0.97 -17.36 25.50
N ASP A 51 -1.44 -18.15 24.54
CA ASP A 51 -1.02 -18.07 23.14
C ASP A 51 -2.02 -17.30 22.28
N SER A 52 -3.32 -17.32 22.65
CA SER A 52 -4.41 -16.83 21.79
C SER A 52 -4.97 -15.48 22.21
N ASP A 53 -5.05 -15.23 23.53
CA ASP A 53 -5.65 -14.00 24.02
C ASP A 53 -4.65 -12.85 23.93
N GLN A 54 -4.92 -11.92 23.04
CA GLN A 54 -4.08 -10.77 22.76
C GLN A 54 -4.92 -9.51 22.78
N THR A 55 -4.45 -8.49 23.45
CA THR A 55 -5.07 -7.15 23.45
C THR A 55 -4.02 -6.13 23.01
N ILE A 56 -4.42 -5.26 22.10
CA ILE A 56 -3.63 -4.08 21.70
C ILE A 56 -4.58 -2.89 21.70
N LYS A 57 -4.28 -1.89 22.51
CA LYS A 57 -5.00 -0.62 22.57
C LYS A 57 -4.04 0.51 22.26
N GLN A 58 -4.51 1.45 21.47
CA GLN A 58 -3.76 2.66 21.15
C GLN A 58 -4.73 3.84 21.10
N GLU A 59 -4.38 4.91 21.76
CA GLU A 59 -5.05 6.20 21.65
C GLU A 59 -4.06 7.23 21.12
N SER A 60 -4.50 8.08 20.22
CA SER A 60 -3.67 9.14 19.63
C SER A 60 -4.43 10.45 19.55
N TYR A 61 -3.76 11.52 19.94
CA TYR A 61 -4.23 12.89 19.85
C TYR A 61 -3.25 13.68 18.99
N SER A 62 -3.72 14.39 17.99
CA SER A 62 -2.83 15.19 17.16
C SER A 62 -3.40 16.54 16.77
N ALA A 63 -2.48 17.47 16.52
CA ALA A 63 -2.78 18.77 15.92
C ALA A 63 -1.79 19.02 14.78
N TYR A 64 -2.24 19.65 13.70
CA TYR A 64 -1.38 19.98 12.57
C TYR A 64 -1.73 21.34 11.98
N ALA A 65 -0.73 21.95 11.38
CA ALA A 65 -0.87 23.13 10.54
C ALA A 65 0.02 23.00 9.31
N GLN A 66 -0.47 23.45 8.18
CA GLN A 66 0.25 23.50 6.91
C GLN A 66 -0.11 24.79 6.17
N ASP A 67 0.87 25.39 5.53
CA ASP A 67 0.70 26.57 4.70
C ASP A 67 1.38 26.38 3.34
N ALA A 68 0.81 26.99 2.30
CA ALA A 68 1.36 27.03 0.96
C ALA A 68 1.65 28.51 0.58
N LEU A 69 2.93 28.87 0.61
CA LEU A 69 3.42 30.22 0.39
C LEU A 69 3.75 30.43 -1.10
N TYR A 70 3.02 31.30 -1.76
CA TYR A 70 3.32 31.75 -3.12
C TYR A 70 4.37 32.86 -3.03
N LEU A 71 5.67 32.48 -3.05
CA LEU A 71 6.80 33.38 -2.89
C LEU A 71 6.94 34.35 -4.08
N THR A 72 6.66 33.83 -5.27
CA THR A 72 6.61 34.55 -6.54
C THR A 72 5.61 33.85 -7.48
N ASP A 73 5.39 34.36 -8.67
CA ASP A 73 4.59 33.70 -9.71
C ASP A 73 5.13 32.30 -10.10
N LYS A 74 6.43 32.07 -9.86
CA LYS A 74 7.12 30.82 -10.21
C LYS A 74 7.42 29.92 -9.03
N TRP A 75 7.56 30.46 -7.81
CA TRP A 75 7.98 29.71 -6.64
C TRP A 75 6.85 29.54 -5.66
N ILE A 76 6.55 28.29 -5.28
CA ILE A 76 5.60 27.93 -4.23
C ILE A 76 6.34 27.07 -3.21
N ALA A 77 6.33 27.48 -1.96
CA ALA A 77 6.86 26.72 -0.85
C ALA A 77 5.68 26.17 -0.01
N VAL A 78 5.78 24.95 0.42
CA VAL A 78 4.81 24.32 1.36
C VAL A 78 5.55 23.95 2.62
N ALA A 79 5.04 24.34 3.77
CA ALA A 79 5.56 23.95 5.06
C ALA A 79 4.42 23.45 5.95
N GLY A 80 4.59 22.29 6.55
CA GLY A 80 3.62 21.70 7.47
C GLY A 80 4.31 21.06 8.66
N LEU A 81 3.61 21.07 9.78
CA LEU A 81 4.06 20.45 11.02
C LEU A 81 2.88 19.78 11.70
N ARG A 82 3.07 18.53 12.14
CA ARG A 82 2.11 17.79 12.96
C ARG A 82 2.78 17.41 14.27
N TYR A 83 2.09 17.65 15.36
CA TYR A 83 2.38 17.08 16.67
C TYR A 83 1.39 15.97 16.96
N GLN A 84 1.85 14.83 17.46
CA GLN A 84 1.01 13.73 17.88
C GLN A 84 1.53 13.14 19.19
N TYR A 85 0.63 13.04 20.17
CA TYR A 85 0.81 12.31 21.41
C TYR A 85 0.03 10.99 21.31
N TYR A 86 0.59 9.90 21.82
CA TYR A 86 -0.07 8.61 21.82
C TYR A 86 0.23 7.79 23.07
N THR A 87 -0.68 6.88 23.37
CA THR A 87 -0.53 5.85 24.40
C THR A 87 -0.73 4.48 23.78
N GLN A 88 0.00 3.50 24.27
CA GLN A 88 -0.08 2.11 23.82
C GLN A 88 -0.13 1.17 25.02
N TYR A 89 -1.04 0.18 24.92
CA TYR A 89 -1.19 -0.87 25.90
C TYR A 89 -1.38 -2.20 25.16
N ALA A 90 -0.44 -3.14 25.35
CA ALA A 90 -0.50 -4.42 24.67
C ALA A 90 -0.02 -5.56 25.58
N GLY A 91 -0.59 -6.73 25.37
CA GLY A 91 -0.22 -7.91 26.11
C GLY A 91 -1.03 -9.14 25.72
N LYS A 92 -0.85 -10.23 26.44
CA LYS A 92 -1.51 -11.51 26.17
C LYS A 92 -1.75 -12.33 27.41
N GLY A 93 -2.57 -13.37 27.29
CA GLY A 93 -2.73 -14.45 28.25
C GLY A 93 -3.89 -14.31 29.21
N ARG A 94 -4.11 -15.38 29.99
CA ARG A 94 -5.03 -15.47 31.15
C ARG A 94 -4.31 -16.17 32.31
N PRO A 95 -3.91 -15.45 33.38
CA PRO A 95 -4.16 -14.01 33.59
C PRO A 95 -3.43 -13.17 32.54
N PHE A 96 -3.97 -11.97 32.28
CA PHE A 96 -3.41 -11.06 31.28
C PHE A 96 -2.05 -10.54 31.74
N ASN A 97 -1.05 -10.67 30.87
CA ASN A 97 0.30 -10.16 31.08
C ASN A 97 0.55 -8.95 30.14
N VAL A 98 0.85 -7.81 30.74
CA VAL A 98 1.16 -6.59 30.00
C VAL A 98 2.60 -6.65 29.54
N ASN A 99 2.83 -6.48 28.24
CA ASN A 99 4.15 -6.41 27.64
C ASN A 99 4.49 -4.99 27.18
N THR A 100 3.50 -4.21 26.76
CA THR A 100 3.66 -2.81 26.40
C THR A 100 2.69 -1.97 27.19
N ASP A 101 3.19 -0.96 27.92
CA ASP A 101 2.45 0.12 28.55
C ASP A 101 3.31 1.37 28.39
N SER A 102 3.11 2.09 27.31
CA SER A 102 3.97 3.20 26.90
C SER A 102 3.17 4.40 26.42
N ARG A 103 3.80 5.55 26.50
CA ARG A 103 3.33 6.83 25.98
C ARG A 103 4.51 7.61 25.44
N ASP A 104 4.28 8.29 24.32
CA ASP A 104 5.32 9.10 23.70
C ASP A 104 4.67 10.16 22.80
N ASP A 105 5.47 11.07 22.27
CA ASP A 105 5.03 12.09 21.35
C ASP A 105 6.03 12.30 20.21
N GLN A 106 5.53 12.78 19.08
CA GLN A 106 6.37 13.01 17.90
C GLN A 106 5.95 14.27 17.14
N TRP A 107 6.95 14.97 16.63
CA TRP A 107 6.81 16.04 15.66
C TRP A 107 7.17 15.53 14.27
N THR A 108 6.28 15.74 13.30
CA THR A 108 6.49 15.31 11.92
C THR A 108 6.40 16.47 10.95
N PRO A 109 7.55 17.00 10.49
CA PRO A 109 7.60 18.07 9.50
C PRO A 109 7.31 17.56 8.09
N LYS A 110 6.72 18.44 7.26
CA LYS A 110 6.61 18.32 5.80
C LYS A 110 7.08 19.61 5.16
N LEU A 111 7.93 19.49 4.16
CA LEU A 111 8.44 20.61 3.38
C LEU A 111 8.29 20.29 1.90
N GLY A 112 7.86 21.26 1.12
CA GLY A 112 7.72 21.15 -0.33
C GLY A 112 8.17 22.41 -1.00
N LEU A 113 8.74 22.28 -2.19
CA LEU A 113 9.12 23.40 -3.06
C LEU A 113 8.69 23.07 -4.48
N VAL A 114 8.00 23.99 -5.12
CA VAL A 114 7.62 23.89 -6.53
C VAL A 114 8.19 25.07 -7.27
N TYR A 115 8.83 24.81 -8.41
CA TYR A 115 9.29 25.82 -9.34
C TYR A 115 8.60 25.64 -10.70
N LYS A 116 7.78 26.61 -11.10
CA LYS A 116 7.15 26.68 -12.41
C LYS A 116 8.18 27.13 -13.44
N LEU A 117 8.83 26.18 -14.10
CA LEU A 117 9.86 26.45 -15.11
C LEU A 117 9.25 27.14 -16.33
N THR A 118 8.15 26.57 -16.82
CA THR A 118 7.28 27.09 -17.87
C THR A 118 5.81 26.90 -17.50
N PRO A 119 4.84 27.44 -18.24
CA PRO A 119 3.43 27.10 -18.01
C PRO A 119 3.13 25.61 -18.06
N ALA A 120 3.88 24.85 -18.87
CA ALA A 120 3.68 23.42 -19.08
C ALA A 120 4.63 22.52 -18.24
N VAL A 121 5.60 23.07 -17.51
CA VAL A 121 6.60 22.29 -16.76
C VAL A 121 6.80 22.86 -15.37
N SER A 122 6.58 22.03 -14.37
CA SER A 122 6.88 22.35 -12.97
C SER A 122 7.85 21.34 -12.39
N LEU A 123 8.88 21.82 -11.73
CA LEU A 123 9.81 21.01 -10.94
C LEU A 123 9.37 21.03 -9.48
N PHE A 124 9.59 19.94 -8.77
CA PHE A 124 9.26 19.88 -7.35
C PHE A 124 10.30 19.12 -6.54
N ALA A 125 10.36 19.46 -5.26
CA ALA A 125 11.11 18.70 -4.25
C ALA A 125 10.29 18.62 -2.98
N ASN A 126 10.25 17.45 -2.35
CA ASN A 126 9.51 17.18 -1.12
C ASN A 126 10.41 16.50 -0.10
N TYR A 127 10.21 16.89 1.16
CA TYR A 127 10.68 16.17 2.32
C TYR A 127 9.51 15.93 3.26
N SER A 128 9.37 14.70 3.76
CA SER A 128 8.40 14.41 4.81
C SER A 128 8.97 13.43 5.81
N GLN A 129 8.60 13.64 7.07
CA GLN A 129 8.82 12.68 8.12
C GLN A 129 7.48 12.09 8.55
N THR A 130 7.47 10.79 8.80
CA THR A 130 6.33 10.07 9.37
C THR A 130 6.81 9.18 10.50
N PHE A 131 5.91 8.77 11.36
CA PHE A 131 6.20 7.77 12.38
C PHE A 131 5.00 6.84 12.57
N MET A 132 5.28 5.68 13.13
CA MET A 132 4.28 4.69 13.51
C MET A 132 4.60 4.18 14.91
N PRO A 133 3.70 4.36 15.88
CA PRO A 133 3.83 3.78 17.20
C PRO A 133 4.00 2.27 17.12
N GLN A 134 4.84 1.69 17.97
CA GLN A 134 5.11 0.26 18.02
C GLN A 134 4.67 -0.32 19.35
N SER A 135 4.06 -1.49 19.32
CA SER A 135 3.72 -2.28 20.50
C SER A 135 4.14 -3.73 20.31
N SER A 136 4.46 -4.41 21.38
CA SER A 136 4.78 -5.83 21.39
C SER A 136 3.93 -6.58 22.42
N ILE A 137 3.38 -7.70 22.03
CA ILE A 137 2.76 -8.69 22.93
C ILE A 137 3.77 -9.70 23.44
N ALA A 138 5.00 -9.69 22.94
CA ALA A 138 6.13 -10.48 23.39
C ALA A 138 7.08 -9.64 24.27
N SER A 139 7.95 -10.28 25.03
CA SER A 139 9.03 -9.59 25.73
C SER A 139 9.89 -8.83 24.73
N TYR A 140 10.43 -7.68 25.16
CA TYR A 140 11.39 -6.91 24.35
C TYR A 140 12.55 -6.41 25.20
N ILE A 141 13.65 -6.09 24.55
CA ILE A 141 14.86 -5.59 25.21
C ILE A 141 15.05 -4.12 24.84
N GLY A 142 15.28 -3.30 25.87
CA GLY A 142 15.44 -1.85 25.73
C GLY A 142 14.12 -1.13 25.61
N ASP A 143 14.16 0.06 25.00
CA ASP A 143 12.98 0.85 24.72
C ASP A 143 12.28 0.37 23.44
N LEU A 144 11.01 0.70 23.30
CA LEU A 144 10.22 0.45 22.11
C LEU A 144 9.86 1.78 21.41
N PRO A 145 10.85 2.51 20.85
CA PRO A 145 10.61 3.77 20.19
C PRO A 145 9.74 3.58 18.96
N PRO A 146 9.00 4.60 18.53
CA PRO A 146 8.22 4.50 17.31
C PRO A 146 9.12 4.26 16.09
N GLU A 147 8.59 3.51 15.12
CA GLU A 147 9.19 3.43 13.81
C GLU A 147 9.11 4.80 13.15
N THR A 148 10.22 5.31 12.63
CA THR A 148 10.29 6.61 11.96
C THR A 148 10.71 6.45 10.51
N SER A 149 10.15 7.29 9.63
CA SER A 149 10.46 7.29 8.22
C SER A 149 10.74 8.70 7.73
N ASN A 150 11.84 8.86 6.98
CA ASN A 150 12.17 10.08 6.25
C ASN A 150 12.05 9.79 4.76
N ALA A 151 11.27 10.58 4.05
CA ALA A 151 11.09 10.47 2.61
C ALA A 151 11.58 11.75 1.93
N TYR A 152 12.38 11.57 0.90
CA TYR A 152 12.87 12.61 -0.01
C TYR A 152 12.36 12.29 -1.40
N GLU A 153 11.86 13.29 -2.10
CA GLU A 153 11.37 13.16 -3.46
C GLU A 153 11.73 14.39 -4.25
N ILE A 154 12.20 14.20 -5.48
CA ILE A 154 12.39 15.26 -6.47
C ILE A 154 11.77 14.81 -7.79
N GLY A 155 11.20 15.73 -8.54
CA GLY A 155 10.58 15.35 -9.80
C GLY A 155 10.16 16.52 -10.67
N ALA A 156 9.46 16.17 -11.73
CA ALA A 156 8.90 17.11 -12.68
C ALA A 156 7.49 16.69 -13.10
N LYS A 157 6.61 17.67 -13.21
CA LYS A 157 5.25 17.53 -13.76
C LYS A 157 5.19 18.25 -15.10
N PHE A 158 4.55 17.62 -16.06
CA PHE A 158 4.43 18.10 -17.42
C PHE A 158 2.95 18.14 -17.82
N ASP A 159 2.54 19.25 -18.40
CA ASP A 159 1.32 19.35 -19.17
C ASP A 159 1.72 19.23 -20.65
N LEU A 160 1.62 18.00 -21.18
CA LEU A 160 2.03 17.66 -22.54
C LEU A 160 0.83 17.75 -23.45
N PHE A 161 0.92 18.54 -24.50
CA PHE A 161 -0.16 18.75 -25.45
C PHE A 161 -1.51 19.11 -24.77
N ASP A 162 -2.55 19.33 -25.52
CA ASP A 162 -3.87 19.65 -24.98
C ASP A 162 -4.51 18.38 -24.38
N GLY A 163 -4.26 18.10 -23.09
CA GLY A 163 -4.98 17.08 -22.34
C GLY A 163 -4.17 15.90 -21.81
N ILE A 164 -2.84 15.88 -21.95
CA ILE A 164 -1.99 14.84 -21.35
C ILE A 164 -1.15 15.44 -20.22
N THR A 165 -1.20 14.81 -19.05
CA THR A 165 -0.29 15.10 -17.94
C THR A 165 0.69 13.97 -17.74
N ALA A 166 1.95 14.28 -17.44
CA ALA A 166 2.97 13.33 -17.04
C ALA A 166 3.64 13.78 -15.75
N ASN A 167 4.04 12.82 -14.93
CA ASN A 167 4.81 13.01 -13.71
C ASN A 167 6.00 12.07 -13.72
N ILE A 168 7.17 12.58 -13.35
CA ILE A 168 8.38 11.77 -13.13
C ILE A 168 8.91 12.15 -11.76
N ALA A 169 9.10 11.17 -10.89
CA ALA A 169 9.64 11.35 -9.55
C ALA A 169 10.79 10.38 -9.26
N LEU A 170 11.80 10.86 -8.56
CA LEU A 170 12.85 10.09 -7.91
C LEU A 170 12.61 10.16 -6.41
N PHE A 171 12.58 9.03 -5.75
CA PHE A 171 12.35 8.97 -4.31
C PHE A 171 13.44 8.20 -3.57
N ASP A 172 13.63 8.54 -2.30
CA ASP A 172 14.50 7.84 -1.36
C ASP A 172 13.88 7.89 0.04
N ILE A 173 13.47 6.73 0.54
CA ILE A 173 12.77 6.55 1.81
C ILE A 173 13.63 5.73 2.74
N HIS A 174 13.92 6.27 3.92
CA HIS A 174 14.65 5.60 4.98
C HIS A 174 13.73 5.38 6.17
N LYS A 175 13.61 4.14 6.61
CA LYS A 175 12.84 3.75 7.78
C LYS A 175 13.79 3.22 8.85
N ARG A 176 13.60 3.65 10.11
CA ARG A 176 14.40 3.32 11.30
C ARG A 176 13.53 2.76 12.39
N ASN A 177 14.15 2.15 13.39
CA ASN A 177 13.50 1.50 14.51
C ASN A 177 12.54 0.40 14.06
N VAL A 178 12.86 -0.30 12.97
CA VAL A 178 12.05 -1.40 12.48
C VAL A 178 12.12 -2.54 13.48
N LEU A 179 10.96 -3.02 13.90
CA LEU A 179 10.86 -4.15 14.82
C LEU A 179 11.29 -5.44 14.11
N TYR A 180 12.19 -6.18 14.73
CA TYR A 180 12.50 -7.56 14.38
C TYR A 180 12.49 -8.44 15.62
N THR A 181 12.41 -9.74 15.44
CA THR A 181 12.47 -10.71 16.53
C THR A 181 13.75 -11.54 16.46
N GLU A 182 14.35 -11.77 17.60
CA GLU A 182 15.55 -12.61 17.76
C GLU A 182 15.26 -13.68 18.80
N SER A 183 15.74 -14.90 18.55
CA SER A 183 15.66 -15.99 19.53
C SER A 183 16.89 -15.95 20.44
N ILE A 184 16.67 -15.77 21.74
CA ILE A 184 17.71 -15.79 22.78
C ILE A 184 17.40 -16.97 23.71
N GLY A 185 18.13 -18.06 23.52
CA GLY A 185 17.80 -19.34 24.16
C GLY A 185 16.45 -19.86 23.65
N ASP A 186 15.54 -20.16 24.57
CA ASP A 186 14.19 -20.65 24.26
C ASP A 186 13.15 -19.52 24.12
N GLU A 187 13.54 -18.25 24.27
CA GLU A 187 12.66 -17.10 24.21
C GLU A 187 12.80 -16.33 22.89
N THR A 188 11.68 -15.86 22.34
CA THR A 188 11.65 -14.91 21.23
C THR A 188 11.48 -13.50 21.78
N VAL A 189 12.44 -12.64 21.52
CA VAL A 189 12.50 -11.27 22.03
C VAL A 189 12.42 -10.28 20.87
N ALA A 190 11.61 -9.24 21.05
CA ALA A 190 11.51 -8.15 20.08
C ALA A 190 12.61 -7.09 20.33
N LYS A 191 13.12 -6.53 19.25
CA LYS A 191 14.11 -5.43 19.23
C LYS A 191 13.75 -4.41 18.15
N THR A 192 14.13 -3.15 18.35
CA THR A 192 13.79 -2.02 17.49
C THR A 192 15.03 -1.35 16.86
N ALA A 193 15.97 -2.12 16.38
CA ALA A 193 17.21 -1.58 15.81
C ALA A 193 17.30 -1.72 14.28
N GLY A 194 16.27 -2.27 13.63
CA GLY A 194 16.27 -2.49 12.19
C GLY A 194 16.18 -1.19 11.40
N ARG A 195 16.84 -1.18 10.21
CA ARG A 195 16.73 -0.11 9.22
C ARG A 195 16.44 -0.69 7.85
N VAL A 196 15.55 -0.03 7.12
CA VAL A 196 15.26 -0.37 5.72
C VAL A 196 15.30 0.88 4.85
N ARG A 197 15.60 0.71 3.57
CA ARG A 197 15.60 1.76 2.56
C ARG A 197 14.80 1.33 1.35
N SER A 198 14.02 2.25 0.80
CA SER A 198 13.37 2.09 -0.49
C SER A 198 13.69 3.30 -1.36
N GLN A 199 14.26 3.08 -2.54
CA GLN A 199 14.58 4.15 -3.49
C GLN A 199 14.15 3.75 -4.89
N GLY A 200 13.84 4.73 -5.72
CA GLY A 200 13.41 4.40 -7.07
C GLY A 200 13.01 5.58 -7.93
N VAL A 201 12.33 5.21 -9.00
CA VAL A 201 11.79 6.13 -10.01
C VAL A 201 10.33 5.76 -10.25
N GLU A 202 9.47 6.75 -10.33
CA GLU A 202 8.07 6.61 -10.72
C GLU A 202 7.77 7.51 -11.91
N VAL A 203 7.00 6.98 -12.85
CA VAL A 203 6.53 7.70 -14.03
C VAL A 203 5.05 7.43 -14.20
N ASP A 204 4.25 8.48 -14.26
CA ASP A 204 2.82 8.42 -14.53
C ASP A 204 2.48 9.26 -15.76
N LEU A 205 1.54 8.77 -16.54
CA LEU A 205 0.99 9.45 -17.71
C LEU A 205 -0.52 9.26 -17.73
N ALA A 206 -1.27 10.33 -17.86
CA ALA A 206 -2.74 10.26 -17.96
C ALA A 206 -3.28 11.38 -18.85
N GLY A 207 -4.29 11.05 -19.65
CA GLY A 207 -5.02 12.05 -20.43
C GLY A 207 -5.52 11.55 -21.77
N SER A 208 -5.88 12.49 -22.64
CA SER A 208 -6.45 12.25 -23.97
C SER A 208 -5.37 12.33 -25.04
N LEU A 209 -5.08 11.20 -25.69
CA LEU A 209 -4.18 11.14 -26.86
C LEU A 209 -4.80 11.75 -28.11
N THR A 210 -6.10 11.62 -28.24
CA THR A 210 -6.93 12.23 -29.29
C THR A 210 -8.30 12.55 -28.69
N GLU A 211 -9.18 13.21 -29.46
CA GLU A 211 -10.56 13.49 -29.04
C GLU A 211 -11.32 12.21 -28.58
N ASN A 212 -10.94 11.05 -29.08
CA ASN A 212 -11.63 9.79 -28.82
C ASN A 212 -10.79 8.78 -28.02
N THR A 213 -9.50 9.04 -27.78
CA THR A 213 -8.58 8.06 -27.16
C THR A 213 -8.01 8.61 -25.89
N ASN A 214 -8.22 7.89 -24.77
CA ASN A 214 -7.57 8.21 -23.50
C ASN A 214 -6.56 7.14 -23.11
N ILE A 215 -5.52 7.57 -22.40
CA ILE A 215 -4.45 6.73 -21.86
C ILE A 215 -4.27 6.96 -20.36
N ILE A 216 -4.05 5.88 -19.63
CA ILE A 216 -3.48 5.91 -18.28
C ILE A 216 -2.34 4.90 -18.29
N ALA A 217 -1.14 5.34 -17.93
CA ALA A 217 0.03 4.49 -17.82
C ALA A 217 0.83 4.84 -16.58
N SER A 218 1.39 3.83 -15.94
CA SER A 218 2.32 4.00 -14.83
C SER A 218 3.49 3.02 -14.95
N TYR A 219 4.65 3.45 -14.48
CA TYR A 219 5.83 2.62 -14.34
C TYR A 219 6.58 3.00 -13.07
N GLY A 220 6.98 1.98 -12.29
CA GLY A 220 7.81 2.13 -11.11
C GLY A 220 9.02 1.21 -11.14
N TYR A 221 10.18 1.77 -10.82
CA TYR A 221 11.36 1.01 -10.44
C TYR A 221 11.64 1.24 -8.97
N THR A 222 11.74 0.16 -8.18
CA THR A 222 11.94 0.21 -6.73
C THR A 222 13.07 -0.72 -6.31
N ASP A 223 14.10 -0.18 -5.66
CA ASP A 223 15.14 -0.96 -4.97
C ASP A 223 14.94 -0.80 -3.46
N ALA A 224 14.30 -1.81 -2.84
CA ALA A 224 13.99 -1.84 -1.42
C ALA A 224 14.81 -2.91 -0.72
N LYS A 225 15.56 -2.51 0.34
CA LYS A 225 16.53 -3.36 1.05
C LYS A 225 16.46 -3.17 2.54
N VAL A 226 16.74 -4.25 3.26
CA VAL A 226 17.10 -4.21 4.66
C VAL A 226 18.53 -3.69 4.78
N LEU A 227 18.76 -2.63 5.55
CA LEU A 227 20.09 -2.06 5.78
C LEU A 227 20.70 -2.62 7.06
N GLU A 228 19.90 -2.75 8.12
CA GLU A 228 20.31 -3.26 9.42
C GLU A 228 19.28 -4.24 9.95
N ASP A 229 19.73 -5.45 10.16
CA ASP A 229 19.03 -6.58 10.75
C ASP A 229 20.05 -7.69 10.98
N PRO A 230 20.01 -8.47 12.09
CA PRO A 230 20.98 -9.54 12.36
C PRO A 230 21.05 -10.60 11.26
N ASP A 231 19.92 -10.94 10.65
CA ASP A 231 19.79 -12.07 9.72
C ASP A 231 19.63 -11.66 8.26
N TYR A 232 19.06 -10.47 8.01
CA TYR A 232 18.58 -10.08 6.68
C TYR A 232 19.25 -8.85 6.09
N ALA A 233 20.30 -8.30 6.73
CA ALA A 233 21.04 -7.16 6.19
C ALA A 233 21.50 -7.38 4.74
N GLY A 234 21.27 -6.40 3.87
CA GLY A 234 21.56 -6.45 2.44
C GLY A 234 20.53 -7.22 1.58
N LYS A 235 19.55 -7.90 2.19
CA LYS A 235 18.50 -8.63 1.45
C LYS A 235 17.41 -7.67 0.95
N PRO A 236 16.78 -7.98 -0.20
CA PRO A 236 15.62 -7.22 -0.67
C PRO A 236 14.43 -7.43 0.27
N LEU A 237 13.57 -6.42 0.41
CA LEU A 237 12.30 -6.58 1.12
C LEU A 237 11.40 -7.59 0.40
N PRO A 238 10.72 -8.49 1.14
CA PRO A 238 9.82 -9.46 0.54
C PRO A 238 8.61 -8.75 -0.08
N ASN A 239 8.04 -9.38 -1.09
CA ASN A 239 6.88 -8.91 -1.86
C ASN A 239 7.06 -7.58 -2.60
N VAL A 240 8.27 -7.00 -2.64
CA VAL A 240 8.57 -5.78 -3.39
C VAL A 240 9.21 -6.13 -4.74
N PRO A 241 8.48 -5.98 -5.87
CA PRO A 241 9.05 -6.16 -7.19
C PRO A 241 9.93 -4.96 -7.57
N ARG A 242 11.00 -5.19 -8.31
CA ARG A 242 11.84 -4.10 -8.83
C ARG A 242 11.17 -3.28 -9.91
N HIS A 243 10.32 -3.91 -10.72
CA HIS A 243 9.61 -3.25 -11.80
C HIS A 243 8.12 -3.53 -11.66
N THR A 244 7.33 -2.47 -11.70
CA THR A 244 5.88 -2.49 -11.79
C THR A 244 5.46 -1.63 -12.97
N GLY A 245 4.36 -1.97 -13.61
CA GLY A 245 3.83 -1.13 -14.67
C GLY A 245 2.40 -1.47 -14.99
N SER A 246 1.69 -0.47 -15.45
CA SER A 246 0.33 -0.60 -15.97
C SER A 246 0.15 0.29 -17.19
N LEU A 247 -0.69 -0.16 -18.10
CA LEU A 247 -1.14 0.62 -19.25
C LEU A 247 -2.59 0.28 -19.52
N PHE A 248 -3.42 1.31 -19.67
CA PHE A 248 -4.81 1.17 -20.04
C PHE A 248 -5.18 2.23 -21.09
N LEU A 249 -5.83 1.79 -22.16
CA LEU A 249 -6.30 2.62 -23.25
C LEU A 249 -7.81 2.49 -23.37
N THR A 250 -8.49 3.60 -23.66
CA THR A 250 -9.91 3.63 -24.01
C THR A 250 -10.12 4.33 -25.33
N TYR A 251 -11.14 3.90 -26.06
CA TYR A 251 -11.54 4.50 -27.33
C TYR A 251 -13.05 4.69 -27.38
N ASP A 252 -13.48 5.92 -27.67
CA ASP A 252 -14.88 6.31 -27.80
C ASP A 252 -15.31 6.26 -29.29
N ILE A 253 -16.28 5.40 -29.60
CA ILE A 253 -16.91 5.29 -30.89
C ILE A 253 -18.23 6.06 -30.84
N HIS A 254 -18.20 7.32 -31.28
CA HIS A 254 -19.41 8.15 -31.35
C HIS A 254 -20.31 7.69 -32.47
N ASN A 255 -21.63 7.80 -32.25
CA ASN A 255 -22.65 7.36 -33.21
C ASN A 255 -22.53 5.87 -33.61
N ALA A 256 -22.05 5.01 -32.72
CA ALA A 256 -21.83 3.58 -32.99
C ALA A 256 -23.12 2.87 -33.37
N PHE A 257 -24.16 2.95 -32.54
CA PHE A 257 -25.48 2.36 -32.79
C PHE A 257 -26.58 3.36 -32.35
N ALA A 258 -27.56 3.60 -33.21
CA ALA A 258 -28.69 4.49 -32.91
C ALA A 258 -28.29 5.88 -32.38
N GLY A 259 -27.16 6.44 -32.82
CA GLY A 259 -26.67 7.74 -32.38
C GLY A 259 -26.02 7.77 -30.96
N ASN A 260 -25.81 6.62 -30.36
CA ASN A 260 -25.24 6.46 -29.02
C ASN A 260 -23.71 6.27 -29.07
N THR A 261 -23.08 6.26 -27.91
CA THR A 261 -21.64 6.11 -27.80
C THR A 261 -21.29 4.73 -27.27
N LEU A 262 -20.33 4.04 -27.94
CA LEU A 262 -19.69 2.83 -27.45
C LEU A 262 -18.26 3.15 -27.07
N THR A 263 -17.92 2.98 -25.80
CA THR A 263 -16.54 3.06 -25.29
C THR A 263 -15.99 1.64 -25.16
N ILE A 264 -14.85 1.38 -25.77
CA ILE A 264 -14.09 0.14 -25.54
C ILE A 264 -12.79 0.47 -24.86
N GLY A 265 -12.31 -0.41 -24.00
CA GLY A 265 -11.03 -0.22 -23.32
C GLY A 265 -10.36 -1.53 -23.04
N GLY A 266 -9.03 -1.46 -23.00
CA GLY A 266 -8.21 -2.60 -22.67
C GLY A 266 -6.81 -2.18 -22.21
N GLY A 267 -6.22 -3.04 -21.43
CA GLY A 267 -4.91 -2.79 -20.86
C GLY A 267 -4.45 -3.93 -19.97
N GLY A 268 -3.55 -3.62 -19.08
CA GLY A 268 -3.10 -4.58 -18.09
C GLY A 268 -2.05 -4.01 -17.16
N HIS A 269 -1.70 -4.81 -16.19
CA HIS A 269 -0.67 -4.49 -15.22
C HIS A 269 0.28 -5.66 -15.05
N GLY A 270 1.50 -5.37 -14.67
CA GLY A 270 2.52 -6.39 -14.47
C GLY A 270 3.55 -6.01 -13.43
N VAL A 271 4.18 -7.02 -12.87
CA VAL A 271 5.27 -6.88 -11.92
C VAL A 271 6.39 -7.84 -12.27
N SER A 272 7.63 -7.45 -11.97
CA SER A 272 8.78 -8.34 -12.11
C SER A 272 8.82 -9.40 -11.01
N ARG A 273 9.71 -10.37 -11.15
CA ARG A 273 10.08 -11.32 -10.09
C ARG A 273 10.45 -10.59 -8.81
N ARG A 274 10.02 -11.12 -7.65
CA ARG A 274 10.28 -10.52 -6.34
C ARG A 274 10.57 -11.58 -5.28
N SER A 275 11.31 -11.20 -4.23
CA SER A 275 11.51 -12.10 -3.09
C SER A 275 10.19 -12.42 -2.41
N ALA A 276 9.99 -13.68 -2.08
CA ALA A 276 8.83 -14.16 -1.32
C ALA A 276 9.12 -14.29 0.18
N THR A 277 10.41 -14.25 0.58
CA THR A 277 10.86 -14.46 1.95
C THR A 277 11.86 -13.38 2.37
N ASN A 278 12.00 -13.17 3.66
CA ASN A 278 13.00 -12.24 4.22
C ASN A 278 14.43 -12.63 3.85
N GLY A 279 14.74 -13.93 3.79
CA GLY A 279 16.05 -14.46 3.41
C GLY A 279 16.39 -14.34 1.93
N ALA A 280 15.40 -14.03 1.09
CA ALA A 280 15.51 -14.02 -0.37
C ALA A 280 15.97 -15.36 -1.00
N ASP A 281 15.61 -16.46 -0.36
CA ASP A 281 15.89 -17.84 -0.77
C ASP A 281 14.77 -18.43 -1.66
N TYR A 282 13.61 -17.80 -1.68
CA TYR A 282 12.47 -18.15 -2.52
C TYR A 282 11.88 -16.91 -3.20
N TYR A 283 11.46 -17.06 -4.46
CA TYR A 283 10.96 -15.96 -5.28
C TYR A 283 9.62 -16.29 -5.92
N LEU A 284 8.70 -15.32 -5.87
CA LEU A 284 7.51 -15.33 -6.71
C LEU A 284 7.86 -14.89 -8.14
N PRO A 285 7.35 -15.61 -9.17
CA PRO A 285 7.54 -15.21 -10.55
C PRO A 285 6.89 -13.85 -10.84
N GLY A 286 7.43 -13.14 -11.80
CA GLY A 286 6.76 -11.98 -12.38
C GLY A 286 5.51 -12.39 -13.16
N TYR A 287 4.58 -11.45 -13.32
CA TYR A 287 3.37 -11.65 -14.10
C TYR A 287 2.94 -10.39 -14.84
N PHE A 288 2.10 -10.60 -15.83
CA PHE A 288 1.30 -9.58 -16.49
C PHE A 288 -0.12 -10.10 -16.61
N VAL A 289 -1.10 -9.29 -16.24
CA VAL A 289 -2.54 -9.59 -16.30
C VAL A 289 -3.20 -8.52 -17.16
N ALA A 290 -4.02 -8.96 -18.11
CA ALA A 290 -4.74 -8.07 -19.02
C ALA A 290 -6.22 -8.01 -18.67
N ASP A 291 -6.80 -6.83 -18.80
CA ASP A 291 -8.19 -6.52 -18.56
C ASP A 291 -8.80 -5.82 -19.78
N ALA A 292 -10.11 -5.92 -19.95
CA ALA A 292 -10.83 -5.23 -21.00
C ALA A 292 -12.24 -4.85 -20.54
N PHE A 293 -12.82 -3.80 -21.17
CA PHE A 293 -14.22 -3.48 -20.97
C PHE A 293 -14.85 -2.92 -22.24
N ALA A 294 -16.19 -2.97 -22.26
CA ALA A 294 -17.01 -2.23 -23.21
C ALA A 294 -18.19 -1.59 -22.47
N ALA A 295 -18.47 -0.33 -22.77
CA ALA A 295 -19.56 0.44 -22.18
C ALA A 295 -20.39 1.09 -23.29
N TYR A 296 -21.68 0.83 -23.29
CA TYR A 296 -22.63 1.42 -24.23
C TYR A 296 -23.50 2.44 -23.53
N LYS A 297 -23.31 3.73 -23.85
CA LYS A 297 -24.07 4.86 -23.30
C LYS A 297 -25.17 5.29 -24.22
N MET A 298 -26.40 5.12 -23.78
CA MET A 298 -27.64 5.48 -24.49
C MET A 298 -28.10 6.87 -24.06
N LYS A 299 -28.42 7.73 -25.05
CA LYS A 299 -28.99 9.06 -24.87
C LYS A 299 -30.50 8.96 -24.76
N LEU A 300 -30.99 8.51 -23.60
CA LEU A 300 -32.42 8.46 -23.28
C LEU A 300 -32.82 9.67 -22.44
N GLN A 301 -34.12 9.83 -22.12
CA GLN A 301 -34.58 10.84 -21.15
C GLN A 301 -33.79 10.77 -19.85
N TYR A 302 -33.51 9.57 -19.40
CA TYR A 302 -32.56 9.27 -18.33
C TYR A 302 -31.40 8.50 -18.96
N PRO A 303 -30.20 9.10 -19.09
CA PRO A 303 -29.05 8.44 -19.69
C PRO A 303 -28.75 7.07 -19.05
N LEU A 304 -28.67 6.04 -19.87
CA LEU A 304 -28.43 4.67 -19.44
C LEU A 304 -27.11 4.17 -20.00
N THR A 305 -26.27 3.66 -19.13
CA THR A 305 -24.99 3.02 -19.50
C THR A 305 -25.04 1.53 -19.15
N LEU A 306 -24.81 0.68 -20.13
CA LEU A 306 -24.59 -0.75 -19.97
C LEU A 306 -23.09 -1.03 -20.13
N GLN A 307 -22.47 -1.66 -19.15
CA GLN A 307 -21.03 -1.94 -19.19
C GLN A 307 -20.75 -3.39 -18.84
N VAL A 308 -19.83 -3.99 -19.57
CA VAL A 308 -19.20 -5.27 -19.24
C VAL A 308 -17.72 -5.07 -19.02
N ASN A 309 -17.20 -5.59 -17.90
CA ASN A 309 -15.80 -5.62 -17.56
C ASN A 309 -15.33 -7.07 -17.51
N VAL A 310 -14.15 -7.32 -18.06
CA VAL A 310 -13.49 -8.62 -17.97
C VAL A 310 -12.13 -8.39 -17.35
N LYS A 311 -11.95 -8.83 -16.10
CA LYS A 311 -10.66 -8.84 -15.41
C LYS A 311 -9.96 -10.16 -15.67
N ASN A 312 -8.64 -10.14 -15.71
CA ASN A 312 -7.81 -11.30 -16.03
C ASN A 312 -8.31 -12.01 -17.30
N LEU A 313 -8.34 -11.27 -18.40
CA LEU A 313 -8.93 -11.67 -19.69
C LEU A 313 -8.48 -13.08 -20.16
N PHE A 314 -7.21 -13.42 -19.92
CA PHE A 314 -6.60 -14.68 -20.35
C PHE A 314 -6.63 -15.78 -19.27
N ASP A 315 -7.34 -15.55 -18.14
CA ASP A 315 -7.47 -16.50 -17.03
C ASP A 315 -6.11 -17.00 -16.51
N LYS A 316 -5.16 -16.07 -16.38
CA LYS A 316 -3.81 -16.39 -15.96
C LYS A 316 -3.76 -16.69 -14.47
N THR A 317 -3.17 -17.80 -14.08
CA THR A 317 -2.81 -18.06 -12.68
C THR A 317 -1.54 -17.29 -12.32
N TYR A 318 -1.58 -16.50 -11.25
CA TYR A 318 -0.47 -15.69 -10.76
C TYR A 318 -0.52 -15.57 -9.24
N TYR A 319 0.58 -15.12 -8.64
CA TYR A 319 0.67 -14.94 -7.19
C TYR A 319 0.85 -13.47 -6.86
N THR A 320 0.04 -12.96 -5.94
CA THR A 320 0.06 -11.55 -5.54
C THR A 320 1.05 -11.28 -4.41
N SER A 321 1.19 -12.20 -3.45
CA SER A 321 2.07 -12.06 -2.29
C SER A 321 2.44 -13.39 -1.67
N SER A 322 3.38 -13.34 -0.74
CA SER A 322 3.74 -14.43 0.18
C SER A 322 3.69 -13.88 1.61
N ILE A 323 3.47 -14.73 2.60
CA ILE A 323 3.55 -14.36 4.02
C ILE A 323 4.99 -14.12 4.51
N ALA A 324 5.98 -14.19 3.63
CA ALA A 324 7.40 -13.93 3.85
C ALA A 324 8.15 -14.91 4.78
N THR A 325 7.47 -15.84 5.43
CA THR A 325 8.08 -16.79 6.38
C THR A 325 8.36 -18.17 5.77
N ASN A 326 7.60 -18.55 4.77
CA ASN A 326 7.77 -19.84 4.06
C ASN A 326 7.11 -19.80 2.68
N ASN A 327 7.37 -20.81 1.85
CA ASN A 327 6.83 -20.91 0.50
C ASN A 327 5.41 -21.52 0.41
N LEU A 328 4.74 -21.77 1.53
CA LEU A 328 3.40 -22.34 1.58
C LEU A 328 2.30 -21.28 1.70
N GLY A 329 2.65 -20.06 2.09
CA GLY A 329 1.71 -18.96 2.30
C GLY A 329 1.56 -18.02 1.10
N ASN A 330 1.63 -18.54 -0.13
CA ASN A 330 1.48 -17.72 -1.33
C ASN A 330 0.01 -17.44 -1.61
N GLN A 331 -0.32 -16.18 -1.84
CA GLN A 331 -1.67 -15.75 -2.21
C GLN A 331 -1.82 -15.79 -3.73
N ILE A 332 -2.79 -16.55 -4.21
CA ILE A 332 -3.15 -16.62 -5.63
C ILE A 332 -3.95 -15.36 -5.98
N GLY A 333 -3.68 -14.79 -7.14
CA GLY A 333 -4.46 -13.69 -7.71
C GLY A 333 -5.81 -14.18 -8.25
N ASP A 334 -6.73 -13.23 -8.44
CA ASP A 334 -8.09 -13.51 -8.88
C ASP A 334 -8.11 -14.18 -10.26
N PRO A 335 -8.96 -15.18 -10.46
CA PRO A 335 -9.21 -15.79 -11.77
C PRO A 335 -9.91 -14.78 -12.69
N ARG A 336 -10.21 -15.18 -13.92
CA ARG A 336 -11.02 -14.36 -14.82
C ARG A 336 -12.39 -14.10 -14.22
N GLU A 337 -12.73 -12.81 -14.12
CA GLU A 337 -14.02 -12.31 -13.62
C GLU A 337 -14.72 -11.52 -14.72
N VAL A 338 -16.03 -11.77 -14.90
CA VAL A 338 -16.88 -10.97 -15.79
C VAL A 338 -17.93 -10.25 -14.94
N GLN A 339 -17.92 -8.92 -15.01
CA GLN A 339 -18.84 -8.08 -14.26
C GLN A 339 -19.73 -7.27 -15.22
N PHE A 340 -21.03 -7.28 -14.99
CA PHE A 340 -21.99 -6.44 -15.71
C PHE A 340 -22.42 -5.29 -14.80
N THR A 341 -22.46 -4.08 -15.36
CA THR A 341 -22.90 -2.87 -14.65
C THR A 341 -23.97 -2.17 -15.49
N VAL A 342 -25.03 -1.76 -14.80
CA VAL A 342 -26.09 -0.89 -15.36
C VAL A 342 -26.11 0.39 -14.53
N LYS A 343 -25.90 1.54 -15.18
CA LYS A 343 -25.94 2.86 -14.55
C LYS A 343 -27.02 3.71 -15.24
N MET A 344 -27.92 4.29 -14.46
CA MET A 344 -28.91 5.25 -14.93
C MET A 344 -28.68 6.57 -14.20
N GLU A 345 -28.72 7.68 -14.94
CA GLU A 345 -28.55 9.04 -14.41
C GLU A 345 -29.93 9.72 -14.38
N PHE A 346 -30.42 10.10 -13.18
CA PHE A 346 -31.73 10.76 -12.96
C PHE A 346 -31.59 12.27 -12.85
#